data_a264b0b8e68ef5d3adf523bb977cd0b8
#
_entry.id   a264b0b8e68ef5d3adf523bb977cd0b8
#
_cell.length_a   1.000
_cell.length_b   1.000
_cell.length_c   1.000
_cell.angle_alpha   90.00
_cell.angle_beta   90.00
_cell.angle_gamma   90.00
#
_symmetry.space_group_name_H-M   'P 1'
#
loop_
_entity.id
_entity.type
_entity.pdbx_description
1 polymer ?
#
loop_
_entity_poly.entity_id
_entity_poly.type
_entity_poly.pdbx_seq_one_letter_code
_entity_poly.pdbx_strand_id
1 'polypeptide(L)'
;MKVYNRDSDIEWVSMNFQVPVNAILREYNTIKDSLNIQRPEYDHKDWYAVTLYGYGSDKTKSHWEYRQRGVKPFLTEIGEKCLGTVKWVRSLPYARIDDIRFLVIKPRGYISKHIDVPEHNWLDPLNISLTYPEGSKFILNDKEVPYKAGASIVLNVHYEHYVENNSDEERIHLVVHGKKNKDFWLQASDIPSAINITQETMA
;
A
#
# COMPACT_ATOMS: atom_id res chain seq x y z
N MET A 1 23.20 -13.08 -6.27
CA MET A 1 22.63 -11.73 -6.00
C MET A 1 21.17 -11.78 -6.44
N LYS A 2 20.20 -11.62 -5.51
CA LYS A 2 18.76 -11.61 -5.88
C LYS A 2 18.39 -10.20 -6.35
N VAL A 3 17.63 -10.10 -7.40
CA VAL A 3 17.10 -8.85 -7.93
C VAL A 3 15.63 -8.79 -7.58
N TYR A 4 15.19 -7.73 -6.89
CA TYR A 4 13.77 -7.49 -6.71
C TYR A 4 13.21 -6.91 -8.01
N ASN A 5 12.46 -7.70 -8.70
CA ASN A 5 11.67 -7.31 -9.86
C ASN A 5 10.44 -8.23 -9.92
N ARG A 6 9.57 -7.97 -10.89
CA ARG A 6 8.35 -8.71 -11.17
C ARG A 6 8.54 -10.23 -11.25
N ASP A 7 9.67 -10.66 -11.81
CA ASP A 7 9.96 -12.07 -12.08
C ASP A 7 10.92 -12.65 -11.01
N SER A 8 11.16 -11.92 -9.92
CA SER A 8 12.04 -12.38 -8.84
C SER A 8 11.34 -13.36 -7.92
N ASP A 9 12.12 -14.27 -7.30
CA ASP A 9 11.64 -15.15 -6.24
C ASP A 9 11.35 -14.42 -4.91
N ILE A 10 11.38 -13.07 -4.93
CA ILE A 10 11.16 -12.26 -3.73
C ILE A 10 9.71 -11.83 -3.72
N GLU A 11 8.94 -12.34 -2.77
CA GLU A 11 7.53 -12.03 -2.60
C GLU A 11 7.31 -10.66 -1.96
N TRP A 12 8.16 -10.29 -1.01
CA TRP A 12 8.11 -8.99 -0.34
C TRP A 12 9.46 -8.54 0.17
N VAL A 13 9.54 -7.25 0.49
CA VAL A 13 10.71 -6.61 1.09
C VAL A 13 10.26 -5.79 2.30
N SER A 14 10.76 -6.13 3.49
CA SER A 14 10.53 -5.33 4.70
C SER A 14 11.38 -4.07 4.69
N MET A 15 10.83 -2.95 5.15
CA MET A 15 11.47 -1.64 5.14
C MET A 15 11.66 -1.10 6.56
N ASN A 16 12.75 -0.37 6.79
CA ASN A 16 13.09 0.21 8.11
C ASN A 16 12.52 1.63 8.34
N PHE A 17 11.42 1.98 7.71
CA PHE A 17 10.80 3.28 7.91
C PHE A 17 10.23 3.40 9.33
N GLN A 18 10.54 4.53 9.99
CA GLN A 18 9.95 4.85 11.29
C GLN A 18 8.54 5.42 11.07
N VAL A 19 7.54 4.54 11.17
CA VAL A 19 6.13 4.88 10.92
C VAL A 19 5.52 5.57 12.14
N PRO A 20 5.01 6.81 12.02
CA PRO A 20 4.35 7.50 13.14
C PRO A 20 2.89 7.04 13.31
N VAL A 21 2.69 5.75 13.61
CA VAL A 21 1.41 5.05 13.63
C VAL A 21 0.33 5.84 14.37
N ASN A 22 0.60 6.26 15.61
CA ASN A 22 -0.39 6.98 16.43
C ASN A 22 -0.81 8.34 15.83
N ALA A 23 0.12 9.03 15.14
CA ALA A 23 -0.20 10.29 14.49
C ALA A 23 -1.09 10.06 13.27
N ILE A 24 -0.75 9.07 12.47
CA ILE A 24 -1.54 8.69 11.28
C ILE A 24 -2.94 8.21 11.68
N LEU A 25 -3.06 7.38 12.72
CA LEU A 25 -4.36 6.91 13.21
C LEU A 25 -5.24 8.03 13.77
N ARG A 26 -4.64 9.06 14.40
CA ARG A 26 -5.42 10.25 14.80
C ARG A 26 -6.03 10.98 13.60
N GLU A 27 -5.27 11.17 12.52
CA GLU A 27 -5.80 11.76 11.29
C GLU A 27 -6.85 10.87 10.64
N TYR A 28 -6.59 9.56 10.52
CA TYR A 28 -7.56 8.59 10.02
C TYR A 28 -8.90 8.68 10.74
N ASN A 29 -8.90 8.77 12.07
CA ASN A 29 -10.14 8.87 12.87
C ASN A 29 -10.99 10.11 12.54
N THR A 30 -10.40 11.17 11.98
CA THR A 30 -11.14 12.37 11.56
C THR A 30 -11.84 12.19 10.21
N ILE A 31 -11.46 11.16 9.44
CA ILE A 31 -11.94 10.96 8.05
C ILE A 31 -12.57 9.59 7.81
N LYS A 32 -12.70 8.75 8.84
CA LYS A 32 -13.20 7.37 8.69
C LYS A 32 -14.61 7.27 8.07
N ASP A 33 -15.42 8.31 8.23
CA ASP A 33 -16.77 8.41 7.63
C ASP A 33 -16.71 8.75 6.12
N SER A 34 -15.53 9.07 5.58
CA SER A 34 -15.30 9.33 4.16
C SER A 34 -14.81 8.09 3.38
N LEU A 35 -14.79 6.93 4.01
CA LEU A 35 -14.39 5.68 3.37
C LEU A 35 -15.39 5.26 2.31
N ASN A 36 -14.88 4.82 1.16
CA ASN A 36 -15.67 4.30 0.04
C ASN A 36 -15.45 2.79 -0.10
N ILE A 37 -16.51 2.05 -0.38
CA ILE A 37 -16.41 0.63 -0.67
C ILE A 37 -15.54 0.42 -1.92
N GLN A 38 -14.67 -0.57 -1.86
CA GLN A 38 -13.76 -0.89 -2.97
C GLN A 38 -14.26 -2.08 -3.75
N ARG A 39 -14.20 -1.95 -5.09
CA ARG A 39 -14.46 -3.05 -6.02
C ARG A 39 -15.72 -3.86 -5.70
N PRO A 40 -16.90 -3.23 -5.56
CA PRO A 40 -18.14 -3.93 -5.21
C PRO A 40 -18.58 -4.95 -6.27
N GLU A 41 -17.98 -4.89 -7.46
CA GLU A 41 -18.22 -5.83 -8.57
C GLU A 41 -17.50 -7.18 -8.41
N TYR A 42 -16.55 -7.29 -7.45
CA TYR A 42 -15.82 -8.53 -7.18
C TYR A 42 -16.29 -9.18 -5.87
N ASP A 43 -15.94 -10.44 -5.69
CA ASP A 43 -16.20 -11.17 -4.43
C ASP A 43 -15.24 -10.70 -3.33
N HIS A 44 -15.49 -9.48 -2.84
CA HIS A 44 -14.84 -8.91 -1.66
C HIS A 44 -15.89 -8.55 -0.64
N LYS A 45 -15.52 -8.57 0.64
CA LYS A 45 -16.44 -8.21 1.71
C LYS A 45 -15.82 -7.15 2.61
N ASP A 46 -16.57 -6.07 2.83
CA ASP A 46 -16.21 -5.02 3.80
C ASP A 46 -14.81 -4.43 3.59
N TRP A 47 -14.42 -4.27 2.33
CA TRP A 47 -13.20 -3.61 1.92
C TRP A 47 -13.48 -2.17 1.51
N TYR A 48 -12.81 -1.23 2.18
CA TYR A 48 -13.00 0.21 2.00
C TYR A 48 -11.66 0.89 1.74
N ALA A 49 -11.72 2.05 1.09
CA ALA A 49 -10.56 2.91 0.93
C ALA A 49 -10.94 4.39 0.91
N VAL A 50 -9.95 5.24 1.11
CA VAL A 50 -10.01 6.66 0.82
C VAL A 50 -8.64 7.17 0.39
N THR A 51 -8.62 7.94 -0.69
CA THR A 51 -7.40 8.50 -1.27
C THR A 51 -7.09 9.86 -0.67
N LEU A 52 -5.88 10.03 -0.13
CA LEU A 52 -5.37 11.29 0.42
C LEU A 52 -4.65 12.11 -0.64
N TYR A 53 -3.87 11.46 -1.48
CA TYR A 53 -3.16 12.04 -2.59
C TYR A 53 -3.27 11.08 -3.77
N GLY A 54 -3.65 11.58 -4.94
CA GLY A 54 -3.86 10.75 -6.11
C GLY A 54 -4.80 11.41 -7.11
N TYR A 55 -5.67 10.63 -7.72
CA TYR A 55 -6.52 11.10 -8.81
C TYR A 55 -7.95 11.42 -8.37
N GLY A 56 -8.17 11.59 -7.09
CA GLY A 56 -9.43 11.96 -6.44
C GLY A 56 -9.78 11.05 -5.26
N SER A 57 -10.64 11.52 -4.34
CA SER A 57 -11.02 10.82 -3.09
C SER A 57 -12.11 9.75 -3.30
N ASP A 58 -12.99 9.97 -4.26
CA ASP A 58 -14.04 9.02 -4.65
C ASP A 58 -13.50 8.01 -5.64
N LYS A 59 -13.27 6.74 -5.23
CA LYS A 59 -12.66 5.82 -6.19
C LYS A 59 -13.18 4.41 -6.14
N THR A 60 -14.25 4.27 -6.85
CA THR A 60 -14.67 3.03 -7.48
C THR A 60 -13.86 2.72 -8.75
N LYS A 61 -13.13 3.70 -9.31
CA LYS A 61 -12.31 3.54 -10.51
C LYS A 61 -10.85 3.36 -10.16
N SER A 62 -10.12 2.54 -10.90
CA SER A 62 -8.70 2.35 -10.69
C SER A 62 -7.93 3.65 -11.00
N HIS A 63 -6.87 3.92 -10.26
CA HIS A 63 -5.97 5.06 -10.54
C HIS A 63 -5.41 5.02 -11.97
N TRP A 64 -5.33 3.82 -12.57
CA TRP A 64 -4.93 3.57 -13.94
C TRP A 64 -5.81 4.28 -14.98
N GLU A 65 -7.13 4.20 -14.86
CA GLU A 65 -8.07 4.86 -15.78
C GLU A 65 -7.89 6.38 -15.82
N TYR A 66 -7.57 6.99 -14.67
CA TYR A 66 -7.29 8.42 -14.60
C TYR A 66 -5.93 8.80 -15.19
N ARG A 67 -4.93 7.95 -14.99
CA ARG A 67 -3.59 8.15 -15.56
C ARG A 67 -3.60 8.09 -17.08
N GLN A 68 -4.34 7.16 -17.67
CA GLN A 68 -4.54 7.08 -19.12
C GLN A 68 -5.16 8.36 -19.70
N ARG A 69 -5.95 9.08 -18.90
CA ARG A 69 -6.56 10.37 -19.29
C ARG A 69 -5.63 11.55 -19.10
N GLY A 70 -4.37 11.35 -18.73
CA GLY A 70 -3.39 12.41 -18.50
C GLY A 70 -3.62 13.24 -17.24
N VAL A 71 -4.48 12.79 -16.34
CA VAL A 71 -4.70 13.45 -15.05
C VAL A 71 -3.44 13.30 -14.19
N LYS A 72 -2.96 14.40 -13.63
CA LYS A 72 -1.86 14.37 -12.64
C LYS A 72 -2.42 14.13 -11.24
N PRO A 73 -1.70 13.38 -10.38
CA PRO A 73 -2.13 13.20 -8.99
C PRO A 73 -2.08 14.53 -8.23
N PHE A 74 -3.02 14.72 -7.32
CA PHE A 74 -3.16 15.92 -6.50
C PHE A 74 -3.57 15.57 -5.07
N LEU A 75 -3.39 16.52 -4.16
CA LEU A 75 -3.90 16.41 -2.79
C LEU A 75 -5.42 16.50 -2.82
N THR A 76 -6.10 15.50 -2.28
CA THR A 76 -7.58 15.49 -2.24
C THR A 76 -8.10 16.32 -1.08
N GLU A 77 -9.40 16.67 -1.10
CA GLU A 77 -10.06 17.34 0.04
C GLU A 77 -9.95 16.52 1.34
N ILE A 78 -9.97 15.20 1.24
CA ILE A 78 -9.75 14.33 2.40
C ILE A 78 -8.28 14.35 2.82
N GLY A 79 -7.35 14.40 1.85
CA GLY A 79 -5.92 14.53 2.12
C GLY A 79 -5.56 15.83 2.82
N GLU A 80 -6.32 16.91 2.61
CA GLU A 80 -6.16 18.18 3.34
C GLU A 80 -6.42 18.01 4.85
N LYS A 81 -7.26 17.07 5.24
CA LYS A 81 -7.52 16.71 6.66
C LYS A 81 -6.44 15.79 7.24
N CYS A 82 -5.58 15.21 6.40
CA CYS A 82 -4.53 14.27 6.78
C CYS A 82 -3.14 14.76 6.35
N LEU A 83 -2.86 16.06 6.50
CA LEU A 83 -1.62 16.70 6.04
C LEU A 83 -0.36 16.13 6.69
N GLY A 84 -0.43 15.71 7.95
CA GLY A 84 0.70 15.08 8.64
C GLY A 84 1.10 13.77 7.97
N THR A 85 0.11 12.92 7.66
CA THR A 85 0.30 11.66 6.94
C THR A 85 0.90 11.90 5.55
N VAL A 86 0.31 12.81 4.77
CA VAL A 86 0.80 13.12 3.42
C VAL A 86 2.22 13.68 3.45
N LYS A 87 2.53 14.60 4.38
CA LYS A 87 3.88 15.16 4.55
C LYS A 87 4.90 14.09 4.94
N TRP A 88 4.54 13.19 5.87
CA TRP A 88 5.41 12.09 6.26
C TRP A 88 5.69 11.16 5.06
N VAL A 89 4.67 10.74 4.32
CA VAL A 89 4.89 9.89 3.13
C VAL A 89 5.76 10.60 2.10
N ARG A 90 5.56 11.91 1.89
CA ARG A 90 6.39 12.71 0.96
C ARG A 90 7.83 12.90 1.42
N SER A 91 8.15 12.66 2.70
CA SER A 91 9.52 12.66 3.20
C SER A 91 10.25 11.32 2.94
N LEU A 92 9.52 10.28 2.54
CA LEU A 92 10.13 9.01 2.14
C LEU A 92 10.84 9.18 0.78
N PRO A 93 11.92 8.42 0.54
CA PRO A 93 12.75 8.60 -0.64
C PRO A 93 12.12 8.01 -1.91
N TYR A 94 11.00 8.57 -2.32
CA TYR A 94 10.37 8.32 -3.62
C TYR A 94 10.90 9.31 -4.68
N ALA A 95 11.14 8.82 -5.89
CA ALA A 95 11.37 9.69 -7.04
C ALA A 95 10.05 10.37 -7.47
N ARG A 96 8.92 9.67 -7.32
CA ARG A 96 7.57 10.18 -7.58
C ARG A 96 6.55 9.39 -6.79
N ILE A 97 5.58 10.06 -6.20
CA ILE A 97 4.42 9.45 -5.58
C ILE A 97 3.21 9.65 -6.50
N ASP A 98 2.50 8.56 -6.78
CA ASP A 98 1.30 8.55 -7.62
C ASP A 98 0.02 8.44 -6.79
N ASP A 99 0.07 7.74 -5.66
CA ASP A 99 -1.11 7.51 -4.83
C ASP A 99 -0.75 7.26 -3.37
N ILE A 100 -1.52 7.84 -2.46
CA ILE A 100 -1.48 7.62 -1.02
C ILE A 100 -2.93 7.39 -0.58
N ARG A 101 -3.24 6.21 -0.03
CA ARG A 101 -4.59 5.89 0.41
C ARG A 101 -4.62 5.06 1.69
N PHE A 102 -5.65 5.21 2.48
CA PHE A 102 -6.00 4.21 3.46
C PHE A 102 -6.76 3.07 2.79
N LEU A 103 -6.41 1.85 3.16
CA LEU A 103 -7.18 0.63 2.88
C LEU A 103 -7.63 0.04 4.21
N VAL A 104 -8.93 -0.22 4.32
CA VAL A 104 -9.55 -0.69 5.55
C VAL A 104 -10.37 -1.95 5.26
N ILE A 105 -10.12 -2.99 6.03
CA ILE A 105 -10.98 -4.17 6.05
C ILE A 105 -11.69 -4.19 7.40
N LYS A 106 -13.01 -4.05 7.36
CA LYS A 106 -13.87 -4.07 8.54
C LYS A 106 -13.83 -5.45 9.22
N PRO A 107 -14.33 -5.56 10.46
CA PRO A 107 -14.49 -6.86 11.12
C PRO A 107 -15.15 -7.90 10.22
N ARG A 108 -14.57 -9.11 10.18
CA ARG A 108 -15.08 -10.24 9.38
C ARG A 108 -15.12 -9.98 7.85
N GLY A 109 -14.38 -8.97 7.39
CA GLY A 109 -14.21 -8.66 5.97
C GLY A 109 -13.03 -9.40 5.34
N TYR A 110 -12.99 -9.42 4.01
CA TYR A 110 -11.91 -10.05 3.26
C TYR A 110 -11.74 -9.42 1.88
N ILE A 111 -10.56 -9.63 1.31
CA ILE A 111 -10.26 -9.43 -0.11
C ILE A 111 -10.00 -10.82 -0.69
N SER A 112 -10.81 -11.24 -1.66
CA SER A 112 -10.69 -12.55 -2.29
C SER A 112 -9.37 -12.70 -3.04
N LYS A 113 -9.00 -13.93 -3.30
CA LYS A 113 -7.77 -14.35 -3.95
C LYS A 113 -7.68 -13.78 -5.38
N HIS A 114 -6.61 -13.05 -5.68
CA HIS A 114 -6.39 -12.40 -6.97
C HIS A 114 -4.90 -12.12 -7.21
N ILE A 115 -4.61 -11.66 -8.42
CA ILE A 115 -3.30 -11.17 -8.84
C ILE A 115 -3.48 -9.75 -9.35
N ASP A 116 -2.69 -8.82 -8.83
CA ASP A 116 -2.56 -7.52 -9.43
C ASP A 116 -1.51 -7.56 -10.55
N VAL A 117 -1.80 -6.89 -11.65
CA VAL A 117 -0.86 -6.77 -12.77
C VAL A 117 -0.49 -5.31 -12.96
N PRO A 118 0.35 -4.72 -12.11
CA PRO A 118 0.84 -3.38 -12.32
C PRO A 118 1.68 -3.35 -13.61
N GLU A 119 1.55 -2.30 -14.39
CA GLU A 119 2.26 -2.17 -15.67
C GLU A 119 3.77 -2.14 -15.53
N HIS A 120 4.25 -1.65 -14.39
CA HIS A 120 5.67 -1.49 -14.11
C HIS A 120 5.99 -1.92 -12.69
N ASN A 121 7.11 -2.61 -12.50
CA ASN A 121 7.57 -3.11 -11.21
C ASN A 121 7.73 -2.02 -10.13
N TRP A 122 8.01 -0.78 -10.53
CA TRP A 122 8.13 0.34 -9.61
C TRP A 122 6.79 0.77 -8.99
N LEU A 123 5.68 0.25 -9.51
CA LEU A 123 4.33 0.48 -8.96
C LEU A 123 3.98 -0.47 -7.82
N ASP A 124 4.78 -1.48 -7.53
CA ASP A 124 4.55 -2.35 -6.38
C ASP A 124 4.32 -1.52 -5.12
N PRO A 125 3.22 -1.77 -4.38
CA PRO A 125 2.85 -0.91 -3.27
C PRO A 125 3.82 -1.04 -2.10
N LEU A 126 4.17 0.10 -1.48
CA LEU A 126 4.57 0.11 -0.09
C LEU A 126 3.30 0.02 0.74
N ASN A 127 3.14 -1.06 1.45
CA ASN A 127 1.97 -1.34 2.28
C ASN A 127 2.39 -1.24 3.76
N ILE A 128 1.79 -0.30 4.47
CA ILE A 128 2.14 0.06 5.85
C ILE A 128 0.98 -0.35 6.75
N SER A 129 1.22 -1.27 7.67
CA SER A 129 0.24 -1.72 8.64
C SER A 129 0.12 -0.71 9.77
N LEU A 130 -1.05 -0.10 9.95
CA LEU A 130 -1.34 0.79 11.07
C LEU A 130 -1.97 0.02 12.23
N THR A 131 -2.91 -0.89 11.92
CA THR A 131 -3.44 -1.88 12.85
C THR A 131 -3.35 -3.27 12.22
N TYR A 132 -3.05 -4.26 13.02
CA TYR A 132 -3.04 -5.66 12.59
C TYR A 132 -3.60 -6.52 13.72
N PRO A 133 -4.94 -6.52 13.90
CA PRO A 133 -5.57 -7.24 15.00
C PRO A 133 -5.37 -8.74 14.84
N GLU A 134 -5.41 -9.44 15.98
CA GLU A 134 -5.31 -10.90 16.01
C GLU A 134 -6.44 -11.53 15.18
N GLY A 135 -6.09 -12.50 14.33
CA GLY A 135 -7.00 -13.08 13.34
C GLY A 135 -6.96 -12.41 11.96
N SER A 136 -6.22 -11.31 11.80
CA SER A 136 -5.93 -10.77 10.46
C SER A 136 -4.82 -11.55 9.78
N LYS A 137 -4.96 -11.76 8.46
CA LYS A 137 -3.94 -12.41 7.63
C LYS A 137 -3.80 -11.71 6.29
N PHE A 138 -2.58 -11.58 5.81
CA PHE A 138 -2.27 -11.26 4.42
C PHE A 138 -1.44 -12.40 3.88
N ILE A 139 -1.98 -13.11 2.91
CA ILE A 139 -1.30 -14.24 2.27
C ILE A 139 -0.85 -13.81 0.88
N LEU A 140 0.41 -14.05 0.57
CA LEU A 140 1.03 -13.77 -0.72
C LEU A 140 1.83 -15.01 -1.14
N ASN A 141 1.54 -15.57 -2.31
CA ASN A 141 2.19 -16.79 -2.80
C ASN A 141 2.16 -17.92 -1.76
N ASP A 142 0.99 -18.16 -1.17
CA ASP A 142 0.71 -19.15 -0.12
C ASP A 142 1.54 -18.98 1.18
N LYS A 143 2.18 -17.82 1.36
CA LYS A 143 2.95 -17.47 2.57
C LYS A 143 2.29 -16.30 3.29
N GLU A 144 2.26 -16.36 4.62
CA GLU A 144 1.79 -15.24 5.42
C GLU A 144 2.83 -14.12 5.48
N VAL A 145 2.44 -12.92 5.07
CA VAL A 145 3.28 -11.72 5.14
C VAL A 145 3.38 -11.30 6.61
N PRO A 146 4.61 -11.08 7.17
CA PRO A 146 4.82 -10.90 8.60
C PRO A 146 4.44 -9.50 9.10
N TYR A 147 3.18 -9.13 8.93
CA TYR A 147 2.67 -7.85 9.38
C TYR A 147 2.52 -7.78 10.90
N LYS A 148 2.82 -6.60 11.40
CA LYS A 148 2.47 -6.11 12.75
C LYS A 148 2.23 -4.60 12.66
N ALA A 149 1.62 -3.99 13.64
CA ALA A 149 1.45 -2.54 13.65
C ALA A 149 2.79 -1.82 13.51
N GLY A 150 2.88 -0.87 12.59
CA GLY A 150 4.10 -0.14 12.23
C GLY A 150 4.98 -0.82 11.17
N ALA A 151 4.70 -2.07 10.77
CA ALA A 151 5.43 -2.70 9.69
C ALA A 151 5.17 -2.00 8.35
N SER A 152 6.24 -1.78 7.59
CA SER A 152 6.20 -1.24 6.23
C SER A 152 6.86 -2.22 5.27
N ILE A 153 6.11 -2.71 4.29
CA ILE A 153 6.51 -3.81 3.41
C ILE A 153 6.17 -3.46 1.96
N VAL A 154 7.14 -3.62 1.07
CA VAL A 154 6.88 -3.59 -0.38
C VAL A 154 6.45 -4.98 -0.80
N LEU A 155 5.31 -5.09 -1.48
CA LEU A 155 4.72 -6.36 -1.90
C LEU A 155 4.90 -6.58 -3.39
N ASN A 156 5.30 -7.77 -3.79
CA ASN A 156 5.26 -8.22 -5.18
C ASN A 156 3.87 -8.75 -5.50
N VAL A 157 2.94 -7.85 -5.79
CA VAL A 157 1.52 -8.17 -6.04
C VAL A 157 1.26 -8.91 -7.37
N HIS A 158 2.32 -9.27 -8.09
CA HIS A 158 2.25 -10.22 -9.21
C HIS A 158 2.06 -11.67 -8.77
N TYR A 159 2.35 -11.97 -7.51
CA TYR A 159 1.95 -13.23 -6.90
C TYR A 159 0.49 -13.17 -6.48
N GLU A 160 -0.16 -14.31 -6.53
CA GLU A 160 -1.52 -14.47 -6.04
C GLU A 160 -1.57 -14.13 -4.54
N HIS A 161 -2.55 -13.30 -4.17
CA HIS A 161 -2.68 -12.85 -2.80
C HIS A 161 -4.13 -12.64 -2.38
N TYR A 162 -4.35 -12.71 -1.07
CA TYR A 162 -5.64 -12.43 -0.45
C TYR A 162 -5.46 -11.92 0.97
N VAL A 163 -6.51 -11.33 1.52
CA VAL A 163 -6.50 -10.76 2.86
C VAL A 163 -7.77 -11.16 3.59
N GLU A 164 -7.61 -11.54 4.87
CA GLU A 164 -8.72 -11.82 5.77
C GLU A 164 -8.59 -10.98 7.04
N ASN A 165 -9.73 -10.54 7.54
CA ASN A 165 -9.83 -9.93 8.86
C ASN A 165 -10.84 -10.71 9.70
N ASN A 166 -10.40 -11.78 10.35
CA ASN A 166 -11.23 -12.63 11.20
C ASN A 166 -11.37 -12.10 12.64
N SER A 167 -11.02 -10.82 12.86
CA SER A 167 -11.13 -10.12 14.15
C SER A 167 -12.43 -9.33 14.26
N ASP A 168 -12.65 -8.74 15.43
CA ASP A 168 -13.74 -7.81 15.72
C ASP A 168 -13.31 -6.33 15.60
N GLU A 169 -12.06 -6.07 15.11
CA GLU A 169 -11.48 -4.75 14.94
C GLU A 169 -11.18 -4.46 13.47
N GLU A 170 -11.04 -3.16 13.13
CA GLU A 170 -10.64 -2.75 11.78
C GLU A 170 -9.16 -3.06 11.52
N ARG A 171 -8.88 -3.68 10.37
CA ARG A 171 -7.53 -3.77 9.82
C ARG A 171 -7.28 -2.56 8.94
N ILE A 172 -6.40 -1.66 9.37
CA ILE A 172 -6.13 -0.39 8.71
C ILE A 172 -4.71 -0.38 8.18
N HIS A 173 -4.57 -0.16 6.87
CA HIS A 173 -3.29 0.00 6.20
C HIS A 173 -3.22 1.33 5.46
N LEU A 174 -2.02 1.90 5.39
CA LEU A 174 -1.68 3.01 4.51
C LEU A 174 -0.90 2.45 3.33
N VAL A 175 -1.39 2.66 2.12
CA VAL A 175 -0.76 2.14 0.90
C VAL A 175 -0.26 3.28 0.04
N VAL A 176 0.96 3.15 -0.44
CA VAL A 176 1.64 4.16 -1.26
C VAL A 176 2.12 3.52 -2.56
N HIS A 177 1.66 4.08 -3.67
CA HIS A 177 2.17 3.75 -5.01
C HIS A 177 3.04 4.89 -5.52
N GLY A 178 4.12 4.54 -6.20
CA GLY A 178 5.01 5.52 -6.80
C GLY A 178 6.34 4.92 -7.23
N LYS A 179 7.11 5.72 -7.94
CA LYS A 179 8.45 5.35 -8.37
C LYS A 179 9.42 5.54 -7.21
N LYS A 180 10.05 4.47 -6.78
CA LYS A 180 11.04 4.43 -5.72
C LYS A 180 12.41 4.82 -6.29
N ASN A 181 13.24 5.53 -5.52
CA ASN A 181 14.63 5.81 -5.88
C ASN A 181 15.60 4.87 -5.17
N LYS A 182 16.89 5.04 -5.40
CA LYS A 182 17.94 4.22 -4.78
C LYS A 182 17.91 4.30 -3.26
N ASP A 183 17.71 5.49 -2.69
CA ASP A 183 17.74 5.70 -1.24
C ASP A 183 16.54 5.03 -0.54
N PHE A 184 15.43 4.84 -1.24
CA PHE A 184 14.32 4.04 -0.77
C PHE A 184 14.74 2.61 -0.49
N TRP A 185 15.45 1.98 -1.42
CA TRP A 185 15.89 0.59 -1.30
C TRP A 185 17.01 0.38 -0.29
N LEU A 186 17.77 1.44 0.04
CA LEU A 186 18.73 1.40 1.15
C LEU A 186 18.07 1.25 2.52
N GLN A 187 16.76 1.45 2.61
CA GLN A 187 15.98 1.25 3.84
C GLN A 187 15.46 -0.19 4.00
N ALA A 188 15.76 -1.09 3.10
CA ALA A 188 15.34 -2.48 3.21
C ALA A 188 16.04 -3.18 4.38
N SER A 189 15.28 -3.90 5.23
CA SER A 189 15.80 -4.59 6.42
C SER A 189 16.31 -6.00 6.12
N ASP A 190 15.70 -6.67 5.13
CA ASP A 190 15.88 -8.10 4.91
C ASP A 190 16.73 -8.41 3.67
N ILE A 191 17.30 -7.40 3.06
CA ILE A 191 18.12 -7.55 1.88
C ILE A 191 19.58 -7.58 2.27
N PRO A 192 20.24 -8.75 2.20
CA PRO A 192 21.70 -8.79 2.18
C PRO A 192 22.20 -7.86 1.07
N SER A 193 23.42 -7.34 1.17
CA SER A 193 24.12 -6.45 0.23
C SER A 193 24.17 -6.94 -1.25
N ALA A 194 23.28 -7.79 -1.65
CA ALA A 194 23.15 -8.58 -2.87
C ALA A 194 21.91 -8.28 -3.71
N ILE A 195 21.07 -7.28 -3.41
CA ILE A 195 20.05 -6.87 -4.36
C ILE A 195 20.64 -5.84 -5.31
N ASN A 196 20.83 -6.26 -6.55
CA ASN A 196 20.97 -5.35 -7.67
C ASN A 196 19.56 -4.83 -7.99
N ILE A 197 19.34 -3.59 -7.63
CA ILE A 197 18.19 -2.85 -8.14
C ILE A 197 18.51 -2.55 -9.60
N THR A 198 17.82 -3.19 -10.52
CA THR A 198 18.08 -2.99 -11.95
C THR A 198 17.88 -1.52 -12.33
N GLN A 199 18.62 -1.05 -13.34
CA GLN A 199 18.48 0.33 -13.86
C GLN A 199 17.02 0.68 -14.22
N GLU A 200 16.19 -0.30 -14.54
CA GLU A 200 14.75 -0.11 -14.82
C GLU A 200 13.94 0.32 -13.59
N THR A 201 14.37 -0.07 -12.40
CA THR A 201 13.79 0.41 -11.14
C THR A 201 14.32 1.79 -10.74
N MET A 202 15.41 2.24 -11.37
CA MET A 202 16.08 3.52 -11.09
C MET A 202 15.79 4.61 -12.13
N ALA A 203 15.32 4.24 -13.35
CA ALA A 203 15.12 5.18 -14.45
C ALA A 203 13.78 5.94 -14.40
#